data_72a4b8f1f11f5abb40250639c78d0e81
#
_entry.id   72a4b8f1f11f5abb40250639c78d0e81
#
_cell.length_a   1.000
_cell.length_b   1.000
_cell.length_c   1.000
_cell.angle_alpha   90.00
_cell.angle_beta   90.00
_cell.angle_gamma   90.00
#
_symmetry.space_group_name_H-M   'P 1'
#
loop_
_entity.id
_entity.type
_entity.pdbx_description
1 polymer ?
#
loop_
_entity_poly.entity_id
_entity_poly.type
_entity_poly.pdbx_seq_one_letter_code
_entity_poly.pdbx_strand_id
1 'polypeptide(L)'
;MGANVYSLLKVFVIPSAVSTVSANTTSPSTASSTASTSTGKVTKTDTTYKDDNMEIEITTGKTSDTTYYVADIKLSSADYLKTALAQNTYGTNITDTTSSIAQQNNAIFAINGDYYGANQSGYVIKNGQVYRDTDRNSDYEDLAVYSDGSFKTFKESDTTAQKLVDSGVVNTFAFGPTLVENGKVAVSENEEVGQAMADNPRTAIGVIEESDGSVHYIVIVSDGRTSESSGLTLYEMAELMKSYGVTTAYNLDGGGSSTMYFNGQVINKPTTNGNKISERAVSDIVYIGY
;
A
#
# COMPACT_ATOMS: atom_id res chain seq x y z
N MET A 1 -7.20 36.50 -44.55
CA MET A 1 -8.63 36.60 -44.19
C MET A 1 -8.83 35.66 -43.01
N GLY A 2 -9.07 36.22 -41.85
CA GLY A 2 -9.25 35.50 -40.62
C GLY A 2 -10.66 35.06 -40.38
N ALA A 3 -10.84 34.15 -39.49
CA ALA A 3 -12.09 34.01 -38.73
C ALA A 3 -11.76 33.44 -37.35
N ASN A 4 -11.85 34.28 -36.34
CA ASN A 4 -11.90 33.96 -34.94
C ASN A 4 -13.28 33.30 -34.65
N VAL A 5 -13.27 32.21 -33.92
CA VAL A 5 -14.49 31.68 -33.30
C VAL A 5 -14.28 31.60 -31.79
N TYR A 6 -14.92 32.52 -31.08
CA TYR A 6 -15.09 32.48 -29.63
C TYR A 6 -16.14 31.44 -29.29
N SER A 7 -15.82 30.50 -28.39
CA SER A 7 -16.82 29.62 -27.82
C SER A 7 -17.12 30.03 -26.38
N LEU A 8 -18.41 30.30 -26.15
CA LEU A 8 -18.99 30.77 -24.90
C LEU A 8 -19.08 29.65 -23.85
N LEU A 9 -18.62 29.97 -22.64
CA LEU A 9 -18.95 29.22 -21.43
C LEU A 9 -20.47 29.37 -21.14
N LYS A 10 -21.18 28.26 -21.00
CA LYS A 10 -22.51 28.23 -20.39
C LYS A 10 -22.38 27.70 -18.96
N VAL A 11 -22.61 28.58 -18.02
CA VAL A 11 -22.83 28.27 -16.60
C VAL A 11 -24.27 27.79 -16.44
N PHE A 12 -24.47 26.58 -15.97
CA PHE A 12 -25.80 26.11 -15.54
C PHE A 12 -25.94 26.23 -14.04
N VAL A 13 -26.82 27.10 -13.60
CA VAL A 13 -27.34 27.19 -12.23
C VAL A 13 -28.54 26.26 -12.14
N ILE A 14 -28.52 25.30 -11.20
CA ILE A 14 -29.67 24.43 -10.92
C ILE A 14 -30.36 24.95 -9.68
N PRO A 15 -31.68 25.27 -9.74
CA PRO A 15 -32.43 25.64 -8.53
C PRO A 15 -32.96 24.40 -7.83
N SER A 16 -32.88 24.41 -6.50
CA SER A 16 -33.49 23.42 -5.60
C SER A 16 -35.00 23.45 -5.67
N ALA A 17 -35.64 22.31 -5.83
CA ALA A 17 -37.07 22.15 -5.57
C ALA A 17 -37.29 20.91 -4.70
N VAL A 18 -37.86 21.14 -3.52
CA VAL A 18 -38.38 20.13 -2.60
C VAL A 18 -39.72 19.62 -3.12
N SER A 19 -39.91 18.30 -3.18
CA SER A 19 -41.24 17.70 -3.23
C SER A 19 -41.22 16.32 -2.59
N THR A 20 -41.96 16.20 -1.50
CA THR A 20 -42.32 14.97 -0.79
C THR A 20 -43.36 14.17 -1.55
N VAL A 21 -43.09 12.88 -1.80
CA VAL A 21 -44.18 11.90 -2.05
C VAL A 21 -43.78 10.58 -1.40
N SER A 22 -44.63 10.13 -0.48
CA SER A 22 -44.59 8.78 0.11
C SER A 22 -45.14 7.75 -0.88
N ALA A 23 -44.43 6.63 -1.08
CA ALA A 23 -45.04 5.39 -1.53
C ALA A 23 -44.23 4.19 -1.00
N ASN A 24 -44.91 3.35 -0.22
CA ASN A 24 -44.48 2.04 0.24
C ASN A 24 -44.26 1.09 -0.94
N THR A 25 -43.09 0.43 -0.99
CA THR A 25 -42.98 -0.92 -1.55
C THR A 25 -41.76 -1.65 -0.95
N THR A 26 -42.01 -2.88 -0.62
CA THR A 26 -41.18 -3.92 0.00
C THR A 26 -39.78 -4.14 -0.58
N SER A 27 -38.87 -4.45 0.34
CA SER A 27 -37.42 -4.72 0.24
C SER A 27 -36.96 -5.76 -0.78
N PRO A 28 -35.66 -5.75 -1.13
CA PRO A 28 -34.80 -6.79 -0.61
C PRO A 28 -33.59 -6.25 0.18
N SER A 29 -33.22 -7.03 1.17
CA SER A 29 -32.12 -6.88 2.08
C SER A 29 -30.79 -6.61 1.38
N THR A 30 -30.30 -5.38 1.48
CA THR A 30 -28.91 -5.05 1.18
C THR A 30 -28.14 -5.10 2.51
N ALA A 31 -27.13 -5.95 2.57
CA ALA A 31 -26.21 -6.01 3.67
C ALA A 31 -25.55 -4.62 3.82
N SER A 32 -25.90 -3.93 4.87
CA SER A 32 -25.27 -2.68 5.29
C SER A 32 -23.90 -3.04 5.85
N SER A 33 -22.84 -2.72 5.14
CA SER A 33 -21.51 -2.64 5.71
C SER A 33 -21.54 -1.49 6.72
N THR A 34 -21.63 -1.81 7.99
CA THR A 34 -21.43 -0.85 9.07
C THR A 34 -19.96 -0.40 9.01
N ALA A 35 -19.71 0.80 8.52
CA ALA A 35 -18.44 1.47 8.72
C ALA A 35 -18.24 1.61 10.23
N SER A 36 -17.28 0.87 10.79
CA SER A 36 -16.86 1.02 12.18
C SER A 36 -16.20 2.38 12.34
N THR A 37 -16.94 3.35 12.83
CA THR A 37 -16.34 4.62 13.26
C THR A 37 -15.84 4.48 14.68
N SER A 38 -14.60 4.87 14.94
CA SER A 38 -14.06 4.98 16.30
C SER A 38 -14.97 5.90 17.13
N THR A 39 -15.46 5.38 18.26
CA THR A 39 -16.25 6.14 19.24
C THR A 39 -15.37 6.69 20.36
N GLY A 40 -14.08 6.36 20.37
CA GLY A 40 -13.09 6.74 21.38
C GLY A 40 -12.40 8.07 21.09
N LYS A 41 -11.56 8.49 22.04
CA LYS A 41 -10.74 9.70 21.89
C LYS A 41 -9.64 9.48 20.88
N VAL A 42 -9.69 10.16 19.74
CA VAL A 42 -8.60 10.19 18.76
C VAL A 42 -7.54 11.18 19.21
N THR A 43 -6.28 10.72 19.25
CA THR A 43 -5.10 11.57 19.44
C THR A 43 -4.22 11.46 18.18
N LYS A 44 -3.87 12.61 17.60
CA LYS A 44 -3.01 12.65 16.41
C LYS A 44 -2.05 13.83 16.44
N THR A 45 -0.87 13.60 15.90
CA THR A 45 0.18 14.59 15.63
C THR A 45 0.68 14.41 14.21
N ASP A 46 1.75 15.09 13.82
CA ASP A 46 2.38 14.90 12.53
C ASP A 46 3.04 13.51 12.38
N THR A 47 3.32 12.83 13.50
CA THR A 47 4.03 11.53 13.52
C THR A 47 3.29 10.44 14.28
N THR A 48 2.17 10.73 14.92
CA THR A 48 1.42 9.73 15.69
C THR A 48 -0.07 9.79 15.40
N TYR A 49 -0.71 8.64 15.43
CA TYR A 49 -2.16 8.47 15.45
C TYR A 49 -2.51 7.38 16.46
N LYS A 50 -3.48 7.64 17.33
CA LYS A 50 -3.97 6.65 18.28
C LYS A 50 -5.45 6.83 18.56
N ASP A 51 -6.18 5.73 18.52
CA ASP A 51 -7.54 5.58 18.99
C ASP A 51 -7.73 4.19 19.65
N ASP A 52 -8.98 3.75 19.83
CA ASP A 52 -9.29 2.48 20.51
C ASP A 52 -8.89 1.24 19.68
N ASN A 53 -8.69 1.40 18.35
CA ASN A 53 -8.50 0.29 17.43
C ASN A 53 -7.10 0.24 16.81
N MET A 54 -6.40 1.36 16.79
CA MET A 54 -5.10 1.43 16.13
C MET A 54 -4.17 2.45 16.80
N GLU A 55 -2.88 2.11 16.73
CA GLU A 55 -1.78 2.98 17.13
C GLU A 55 -0.73 2.97 16.01
N ILE A 56 -0.38 4.15 15.51
CA ILE A 56 0.61 4.33 14.45
C ILE A 56 1.61 5.37 14.92
N GLU A 57 2.89 5.02 14.88
CA GLU A 57 4.00 5.93 15.17
C GLU A 57 4.95 5.97 13.97
N ILE A 58 5.26 7.17 13.48
CA ILE A 58 6.22 7.41 12.41
C ILE A 58 7.52 7.92 13.02
N THR A 59 8.61 7.22 12.74
CA THR A 59 9.97 7.66 13.12
C THR A 59 10.82 7.85 11.87
N THR A 60 11.79 8.76 11.95
CA THR A 60 12.78 9.01 10.90
C THR A 60 14.12 8.52 11.34
N GLY A 61 14.73 7.66 10.53
CA GLY A 61 16.09 7.17 10.74
C GLY A 61 17.01 7.62 9.62
N LYS A 62 18.32 7.44 9.84
CA LYS A 62 19.32 7.75 8.83
C LYS A 62 20.46 6.73 8.91
N THR A 63 20.86 6.20 7.75
CA THR A 63 22.15 5.51 7.57
C THR A 63 23.25 6.56 7.32
N SER A 64 24.44 6.14 6.90
CA SER A 64 25.51 7.09 6.53
C SER A 64 25.09 8.09 5.46
N ASP A 65 24.25 7.67 4.52
CA ASP A 65 23.94 8.38 3.29
C ASP A 65 22.45 8.29 2.84
N THR A 66 21.57 7.72 3.66
CA THR A 66 20.15 7.53 3.28
C THR A 66 19.22 7.79 4.45
N THR A 67 18.21 8.63 4.21
CA THR A 67 17.09 8.85 5.14
C THR A 67 16.00 7.81 4.88
N TYR A 68 15.45 7.26 5.95
CA TYR A 68 14.33 6.33 5.89
C TYR A 68 13.29 6.64 6.96
N TYR A 69 12.07 6.21 6.72
CA TYR A 69 10.92 6.44 7.57
C TYR A 69 10.33 5.09 7.96
N VAL A 70 10.03 4.94 9.24
CA VAL A 70 9.49 3.71 9.80
C VAL A 70 8.12 4.01 10.38
N ALA A 71 7.12 3.26 9.98
CA ALA A 71 5.83 3.21 10.63
C ALA A 71 5.72 1.95 11.47
N ASP A 72 5.58 2.12 12.78
CA ASP A 72 5.20 1.09 13.75
C ASP A 72 3.67 1.13 13.87
N ILE A 73 2.99 0.03 13.50
CA ILE A 73 1.54 0.00 13.32
C ILE A 73 0.96 -1.16 14.13
N LYS A 74 0.19 -0.84 15.16
CA LYS A 74 -0.53 -1.82 15.99
C LYS A 74 -2.03 -1.68 15.76
N LEU A 75 -2.68 -2.80 15.44
CA LEU A 75 -4.09 -2.86 15.10
C LEU A 75 -4.80 -3.88 15.98
N SER A 76 -6.01 -3.56 16.43
CA SER A 76 -6.88 -4.50 17.15
C SER A 76 -7.52 -5.56 16.22
N SER A 77 -7.51 -5.35 14.91
CA SER A 77 -8.00 -6.28 13.89
C SER A 77 -7.24 -6.08 12.57
N ALA A 78 -7.02 -7.17 11.85
CA ALA A 78 -6.46 -7.15 10.50
C ALA A 78 -7.37 -6.43 9.48
N ASP A 79 -8.66 -6.27 9.76
CA ASP A 79 -9.62 -5.58 8.89
C ASP A 79 -9.27 -4.12 8.62
N TYR A 80 -8.38 -3.53 9.42
CA TYR A 80 -7.91 -2.17 9.23
C TYR A 80 -6.75 -2.06 8.23
N LEU A 81 -6.09 -3.17 7.88
CA LEU A 81 -5.13 -3.24 6.75
C LEU A 81 -5.90 -3.53 5.47
N LYS A 82 -5.92 -2.57 4.56
CA LYS A 82 -6.71 -2.61 3.34
C LYS A 82 -5.85 -2.32 2.12
N THR A 83 -6.41 -2.60 0.94
CA THR A 83 -5.84 -2.18 -0.34
C THR A 83 -6.86 -1.38 -1.13
N ALA A 84 -6.38 -0.44 -1.94
CA ALA A 84 -7.22 0.30 -2.86
C ALA A 84 -6.55 0.42 -4.23
N LEU A 85 -7.35 0.27 -5.27
CA LEU A 85 -6.91 0.40 -6.66
C LEU A 85 -6.96 1.85 -7.09
N ALA A 86 -6.03 2.28 -7.94
CA ALA A 86 -6.09 3.57 -8.58
C ALA A 86 -7.44 3.75 -9.31
N GLN A 87 -8.09 4.91 -9.11
CA GLN A 87 -9.40 5.24 -9.68
C GLN A 87 -10.49 4.20 -9.35
N ASN A 88 -10.34 3.45 -8.24
CA ASN A 88 -11.21 2.34 -7.84
C ASN A 88 -11.46 1.31 -8.97
N THR A 89 -10.49 1.14 -9.86
CA THR A 89 -10.64 0.31 -11.07
C THR A 89 -9.44 -0.61 -11.24
N TYR A 90 -9.71 -1.91 -11.41
CA TYR A 90 -8.68 -2.86 -11.84
C TYR A 90 -8.40 -2.71 -13.33
N GLY A 91 -7.14 -2.68 -13.72
CA GLY A 91 -6.74 -2.69 -15.13
C GLY A 91 -5.28 -2.34 -15.36
N THR A 92 -4.86 -2.52 -16.62
CA THR A 92 -3.50 -2.21 -17.06
C THR A 92 -3.34 -0.69 -17.25
N ASN A 93 -2.24 -0.14 -16.75
CA ASN A 93 -1.89 1.28 -16.84
C ASN A 93 -2.93 2.25 -16.25
N ILE A 94 -3.80 1.77 -15.37
CA ILE A 94 -4.65 2.62 -14.54
C ILE A 94 -3.84 2.99 -13.31
N THR A 95 -3.50 4.27 -13.16
CA THR A 95 -2.60 4.73 -12.11
C THR A 95 -3.05 6.07 -11.54
N ASP A 96 -2.69 6.32 -10.27
CA ASP A 96 -2.82 7.60 -9.58
C ASP A 96 -1.71 7.68 -8.51
N THR A 97 -1.47 8.85 -7.91
CA THR A 97 -0.47 8.95 -6.84
C THR A 97 -0.95 8.24 -5.58
N THR A 98 0.00 7.72 -4.80
CA THR A 98 -0.31 7.09 -3.49
C THR A 98 -1.12 8.04 -2.61
N SER A 99 -0.76 9.31 -2.56
CA SER A 99 -1.48 10.33 -1.78
C SER A 99 -2.90 10.56 -2.27
N SER A 100 -3.12 10.57 -3.59
CA SER A 100 -4.46 10.74 -4.18
C SER A 100 -5.37 9.55 -3.86
N ILE A 101 -4.88 8.31 -4.04
CA ILE A 101 -5.64 7.11 -3.71
C ILE A 101 -5.92 7.05 -2.20
N ALA A 102 -4.94 7.39 -1.36
CA ALA A 102 -5.10 7.44 0.09
C ALA A 102 -6.19 8.42 0.53
N GLN A 103 -6.20 9.64 -0.01
CA GLN A 103 -7.23 10.65 0.26
C GLN A 103 -8.62 10.19 -0.16
N GLN A 104 -8.75 9.58 -1.34
CA GLN A 104 -10.03 9.06 -1.85
C GLN A 104 -10.61 7.94 -0.95
N ASN A 105 -9.74 7.22 -0.24
CA ASN A 105 -10.11 6.12 0.65
C ASN A 105 -10.11 6.51 2.14
N ASN A 106 -9.99 7.79 2.48
CA ASN A 106 -9.90 8.30 3.85
C ASN A 106 -8.83 7.58 4.70
N ALA A 107 -7.71 7.22 4.06
CA ALA A 107 -6.62 6.53 4.72
C ALA A 107 -5.96 7.41 5.79
N ILE A 108 -5.68 6.81 6.95
CA ILE A 108 -4.86 7.42 8.00
C ILE A 108 -3.38 7.29 7.65
N PHE A 109 -2.99 6.12 7.18
CA PHE A 109 -1.65 5.78 6.71
C PHE A 109 -1.75 5.04 5.38
N ALA A 110 -0.81 5.28 4.46
CA ALA A 110 -0.70 4.50 3.23
C ALA A 110 0.72 4.46 2.70
N ILE A 111 1.00 3.38 1.94
CA ILE A 111 2.18 3.23 1.09
C ILE A 111 1.74 2.78 -0.31
N ASN A 112 2.61 2.95 -1.30
CA ASN A 112 2.42 2.30 -2.59
C ASN A 112 2.35 0.77 -2.43
N GLY A 113 1.58 0.13 -3.31
CA GLY A 113 1.53 -1.33 -3.41
C GLY A 113 2.62 -1.89 -4.32
N ASP A 114 2.25 -2.93 -5.06
CA ASP A 114 3.07 -3.49 -6.13
C ASP A 114 2.81 -2.75 -7.47
N TYR A 115 3.28 -3.31 -8.56
CA TYR A 115 3.12 -2.73 -9.90
C TYR A 115 2.28 -3.62 -10.83
N TYR A 116 1.26 -4.28 -10.29
CA TYR A 116 0.44 -5.24 -11.03
C TYR A 116 -0.09 -4.70 -12.36
N GLY A 117 -0.40 -3.41 -12.42
CA GLY A 117 -0.96 -2.75 -13.61
C GLY A 117 0.03 -2.55 -14.75
N ALA A 118 1.34 -2.73 -14.52
CA ALA A 118 2.37 -2.74 -15.55
C ALA A 118 2.53 -4.13 -16.19
N ASN A 119 1.95 -5.18 -15.61
CA ASN A 119 2.13 -6.57 -16.00
C ASN A 119 0.83 -7.22 -16.48
N GLN A 120 0.97 -8.24 -17.34
CA GLN A 120 -0.14 -9.05 -17.84
C GLN A 120 -0.30 -10.37 -17.07
N SER A 121 0.66 -10.71 -16.23
CA SER A 121 0.72 -11.92 -15.40
C SER A 121 1.08 -11.56 -13.95
N GLY A 122 0.98 -12.54 -13.06
CA GLY A 122 1.08 -12.37 -11.62
C GLY A 122 -0.29 -12.38 -10.97
N TYR A 123 -0.45 -13.13 -9.88
CA TYR A 123 -1.72 -13.19 -9.17
C TYR A 123 -2.08 -11.83 -8.55
N VAL A 124 -3.33 -11.39 -8.76
CA VAL A 124 -3.87 -10.18 -8.15
C VAL A 124 -5.12 -10.54 -7.37
N ILE A 125 -4.97 -10.58 -6.05
CA ILE A 125 -6.06 -10.72 -5.09
C ILE A 125 -6.08 -9.45 -4.25
N LYS A 126 -7.22 -8.75 -4.21
CA LYS A 126 -7.40 -7.55 -3.41
C LYS A 126 -8.72 -7.64 -2.66
N ASN A 127 -8.67 -7.48 -1.34
CA ASN A 127 -9.81 -7.57 -0.43
C ASN A 127 -10.63 -8.87 -0.62
N GLY A 128 -9.95 -10.01 -0.81
CA GLY A 128 -10.56 -11.33 -1.00
C GLY A 128 -11.12 -11.60 -2.39
N GLN A 129 -10.99 -10.66 -3.33
CA GLN A 129 -11.44 -10.83 -4.72
C GLN A 129 -10.26 -11.15 -5.63
N VAL A 130 -10.40 -12.19 -6.46
CA VAL A 130 -9.44 -12.52 -7.53
C VAL A 130 -9.72 -11.63 -8.73
N TYR A 131 -8.73 -10.85 -9.13
CA TYR A 131 -8.73 -10.02 -10.35
C TYR A 131 -7.89 -10.62 -11.47
N ARG A 132 -6.84 -11.37 -11.13
CA ARG A 132 -5.97 -12.06 -12.10
C ARG A 132 -5.40 -13.32 -11.46
N ASP A 133 -5.44 -14.43 -12.21
CA ASP A 133 -4.96 -15.76 -11.82
C ASP A 133 -3.94 -16.34 -12.81
N THR A 134 -3.32 -15.48 -13.60
CA THR A 134 -2.29 -15.86 -14.57
C THR A 134 -0.93 -15.83 -13.91
N ASP A 135 -0.30 -16.99 -13.81
CA ASP A 135 1.05 -17.17 -13.25
C ASP A 135 2.10 -16.33 -14.01
N ARG A 136 3.01 -15.67 -13.27
CA ARG A 136 4.16 -14.95 -13.84
C ARG A 136 5.21 -15.88 -14.44
N ASN A 137 5.15 -17.16 -14.11
CA ASN A 137 6.19 -18.14 -14.45
C ASN A 137 7.59 -17.65 -14.00
N SER A 138 7.67 -17.22 -12.74
CA SER A 138 8.85 -16.65 -12.10
C SER A 138 9.29 -17.51 -10.91
N ASP A 139 10.60 -17.52 -10.64
CA ASP A 139 11.14 -18.13 -9.42
C ASP A 139 10.95 -17.25 -8.18
N TYR A 140 10.52 -15.99 -8.36
CA TYR A 140 10.26 -15.08 -7.25
C TYR A 140 8.98 -15.46 -6.51
N GLU A 141 9.04 -15.28 -5.18
CA GLU A 141 7.89 -15.44 -4.31
C GLU A 141 7.06 -14.19 -4.28
N ASP A 142 5.75 -14.37 -4.09
CA ASP A 142 4.79 -13.33 -3.83
C ASP A 142 4.42 -13.30 -2.35
N LEU A 143 3.97 -12.14 -1.88
CA LEU A 143 3.40 -12.00 -0.54
C LEU A 143 1.91 -12.30 -0.56
N ALA A 144 1.46 -13.19 0.33
CA ALA A 144 0.07 -13.40 0.70
C ALA A 144 -0.20 -12.79 2.08
N VAL A 145 -1.22 -11.95 2.16
CA VAL A 145 -1.77 -11.40 3.40
C VAL A 145 -3.06 -12.14 3.71
N TYR A 146 -3.13 -12.75 4.87
CA TYR A 146 -4.30 -13.51 5.33
C TYR A 146 -5.29 -12.62 6.08
N SER A 147 -6.53 -13.11 6.21
CA SER A 147 -7.60 -12.39 6.91
C SER A 147 -7.36 -12.20 8.42
N ASP A 148 -6.47 -12.99 9.01
CA ASP A 148 -5.99 -12.80 10.39
C ASP A 148 -4.82 -11.81 10.51
N GLY A 149 -4.36 -11.24 9.40
CA GLY A 149 -3.26 -10.29 9.34
C GLY A 149 -1.88 -10.94 9.19
N SER A 150 -1.77 -12.26 9.20
CA SER A 150 -0.51 -12.96 9.01
C SER A 150 0.00 -12.85 7.57
N PHE A 151 1.32 -12.94 7.41
CA PHE A 151 2.02 -12.92 6.13
C PHE A 151 2.63 -14.28 5.83
N LYS A 152 2.50 -14.71 4.58
CA LYS A 152 3.28 -15.84 4.04
C LYS A 152 3.73 -15.53 2.63
N THR A 153 4.90 -16.00 2.28
CA THR A 153 5.37 -15.97 0.90
C THR A 153 5.05 -17.27 0.19
N PHE A 154 4.81 -17.21 -1.11
CA PHE A 154 4.45 -18.35 -1.93
C PHE A 154 4.94 -18.19 -3.36
N LYS A 155 5.14 -19.32 -4.07
CA LYS A 155 5.37 -19.32 -5.51
C LYS A 155 4.04 -19.55 -6.23
N GLU A 156 3.78 -18.77 -7.27
CA GLU A 156 2.56 -18.91 -8.06
C GLU A 156 2.44 -20.30 -8.71
N SER A 157 3.58 -20.93 -9.07
CA SER A 157 3.64 -22.30 -9.61
C SER A 157 3.09 -23.36 -8.66
N ASP A 158 3.08 -23.12 -7.35
CA ASP A 158 2.73 -24.12 -6.33
C ASP A 158 1.24 -24.12 -5.97
N THR A 159 0.48 -23.12 -6.44
CA THR A 159 -0.91 -22.91 -6.03
C THR A 159 -1.73 -22.27 -7.15
N THR A 160 -2.94 -21.85 -6.86
CA THR A 160 -3.78 -21.01 -7.73
C THR A 160 -4.34 -19.85 -6.92
N ALA A 161 -4.68 -18.75 -7.58
CA ALA A 161 -5.28 -17.59 -6.91
C ALA A 161 -6.55 -17.97 -6.12
N GLN A 162 -7.38 -18.85 -6.68
CA GLN A 162 -8.60 -19.33 -5.98
C GLN A 162 -8.26 -20.13 -4.72
N LYS A 163 -7.28 -21.03 -4.76
CA LYS A 163 -6.86 -21.78 -3.56
C LYS A 163 -6.33 -20.88 -2.46
N LEU A 164 -5.65 -19.80 -2.83
CA LEU A 164 -5.20 -18.79 -1.86
C LEU A 164 -6.39 -18.13 -1.17
N VAL A 165 -7.39 -17.67 -1.92
CA VAL A 165 -8.64 -17.11 -1.34
C VAL A 165 -9.36 -18.12 -0.48
N ASP A 166 -9.51 -19.37 -0.94
CA ASP A 166 -10.15 -20.44 -0.17
C ASP A 166 -9.41 -20.75 1.13
N SER A 167 -8.10 -20.48 1.21
CA SER A 167 -7.28 -20.61 2.42
C SER A 167 -7.29 -19.38 3.34
N GLY A 168 -8.01 -18.31 2.98
CA GLY A 168 -8.15 -17.12 3.79
C GLY A 168 -7.25 -15.95 3.36
N VAL A 169 -6.58 -16.03 2.21
CA VAL A 169 -5.81 -14.91 1.67
C VAL A 169 -6.75 -13.80 1.19
N VAL A 170 -6.51 -12.59 1.65
CA VAL A 170 -7.29 -11.41 1.28
C VAL A 170 -6.55 -10.47 0.32
N ASN A 171 -5.23 -10.46 0.36
CA ASN A 171 -4.42 -9.65 -0.58
C ASN A 171 -3.17 -10.41 -1.02
N THR A 172 -2.73 -10.18 -2.25
CA THR A 172 -1.42 -10.62 -2.77
C THR A 172 -0.66 -9.43 -3.33
N PHE A 173 0.68 -9.52 -3.25
CA PHE A 173 1.61 -8.56 -3.83
C PHE A 173 2.73 -9.29 -4.55
N ALA A 174 2.92 -8.93 -5.82
CA ALA A 174 3.79 -9.63 -6.76
C ALA A 174 4.96 -8.74 -7.20
N PHE A 175 5.85 -8.38 -6.28
CA PHE A 175 7.06 -7.60 -6.58
C PHE A 175 8.32 -8.35 -6.12
N GLY A 176 8.55 -8.40 -4.82
CA GLY A 176 9.64 -9.14 -4.18
C GLY A 176 11.00 -8.47 -4.20
N PRO A 177 11.98 -9.15 -3.65
CA PRO A 177 11.90 -10.46 -3.02
C PRO A 177 11.36 -10.42 -1.58
N THR A 178 11.21 -11.62 -0.97
CA THR A 178 11.12 -11.78 0.47
C THR A 178 12.40 -11.24 1.11
N LEU A 179 12.26 -10.32 2.06
CA LEU A 179 13.41 -9.68 2.74
C LEU A 179 13.79 -10.40 4.03
N VAL A 180 12.79 -10.77 4.80
CA VAL A 180 12.95 -11.50 6.07
C VAL A 180 11.98 -12.67 6.07
N GLU A 181 12.47 -13.84 6.44
CA GLU A 181 11.70 -15.06 6.63
C GLU A 181 12.07 -15.71 7.96
N ASN A 182 11.07 -16.04 8.77
CA ASN A 182 11.27 -16.61 10.10
C ASN A 182 12.27 -15.82 10.96
N GLY A 183 12.22 -14.49 10.89
CA GLY A 183 13.10 -13.56 11.61
C GLY A 183 14.55 -13.52 11.11
N LYS A 184 14.84 -14.09 9.94
CA LYS A 184 16.17 -14.11 9.33
C LYS A 184 16.15 -13.39 7.98
N VAL A 185 17.23 -12.66 7.68
CA VAL A 185 17.42 -12.08 6.35
C VAL A 185 17.40 -13.17 5.28
N ALA A 186 16.58 -12.99 4.26
CA ALA A 186 16.33 -13.94 3.18
C ALA A 186 17.01 -13.57 1.86
N VAL A 187 17.61 -12.37 1.78
CA VAL A 187 18.29 -11.86 0.59
C VAL A 187 19.81 -11.85 0.78
N SER A 188 20.55 -11.98 -0.31
CA SER A 188 22.01 -11.84 -0.32
C SER A 188 22.44 -10.37 -0.42
N GLU A 189 23.70 -10.07 -0.06
CA GLU A 189 24.25 -8.70 -0.12
C GLU A 189 24.23 -8.09 -1.54
N ASN A 190 24.22 -8.92 -2.57
CA ASN A 190 24.26 -8.49 -3.97
C ASN A 190 22.95 -8.75 -4.71
N GLU A 191 21.87 -9.00 -3.99
CA GLU A 191 20.56 -9.24 -4.59
C GLU A 191 19.92 -7.97 -5.10
N GLU A 192 19.34 -8.01 -6.28
CA GLU A 192 18.67 -6.89 -6.92
C GLU A 192 17.37 -7.36 -7.60
N VAL A 193 16.41 -6.45 -7.75
CA VAL A 193 15.16 -6.73 -8.46
C VAL A 193 15.23 -6.17 -9.87
N GLY A 194 15.24 -7.06 -10.87
CA GLY A 194 15.22 -6.69 -12.27
C GLY A 194 16.35 -5.72 -12.64
N GLN A 195 16.00 -4.53 -13.13
CA GLN A 195 16.95 -3.46 -13.49
C GLN A 195 17.12 -2.41 -12.38
N ALA A 196 16.67 -2.69 -11.16
CA ALA A 196 16.84 -1.77 -10.06
C ALA A 196 18.32 -1.63 -9.72
N MET A 197 18.75 -0.38 -9.51
CA MET A 197 20.09 -0.10 -9.00
C MET A 197 20.23 -0.66 -7.59
N ALA A 198 21.45 -0.97 -7.16
CA ALA A 198 21.71 -1.43 -5.80
C ALA A 198 21.12 -0.46 -4.78
N ASP A 199 21.46 0.83 -4.89
CA ASP A 199 20.95 1.88 -4.00
C ASP A 199 19.72 2.55 -4.59
N ASN A 200 18.55 2.27 -4.01
CA ASN A 200 17.28 2.79 -4.50
C ASN A 200 16.37 3.28 -3.37
N PRO A 201 15.44 4.20 -3.67
CA PRO A 201 14.25 4.34 -2.84
C PRO A 201 13.53 2.99 -2.75
N ARG A 202 13.17 2.58 -1.54
CA ARG A 202 12.55 1.27 -1.28
C ARG A 202 11.29 1.43 -0.44
N THR A 203 10.37 0.48 -0.62
CA THR A 203 9.19 0.31 0.21
C THR A 203 9.11 -1.13 0.66
N ALA A 204 9.03 -1.37 1.96
CA ALA A 204 8.91 -2.70 2.52
C ALA A 204 7.82 -2.73 3.60
N ILE A 205 7.16 -3.87 3.70
CA ILE A 205 6.17 -4.17 4.74
C ILE A 205 6.54 -5.48 5.43
N GLY A 206 6.39 -5.53 6.75
CA GLY A 206 6.64 -6.73 7.54
C GLY A 206 5.65 -6.87 8.68
N VAL A 207 5.54 -8.09 9.20
CA VAL A 207 4.70 -8.46 10.33
C VAL A 207 5.54 -8.95 11.50
N ILE A 208 5.17 -8.55 12.71
CA ILE A 208 5.63 -9.13 13.97
C ILE A 208 4.50 -10.03 14.46
N GLU A 209 4.80 -11.30 14.72
CA GLU A 209 3.82 -12.23 15.27
C GLU A 209 3.64 -11.95 16.77
N GLU A 210 2.46 -11.48 17.14
CA GLU A 210 2.09 -11.24 18.53
C GLU A 210 1.34 -12.42 19.12
N SER A 211 1.62 -12.73 20.38
CA SER A 211 1.04 -13.90 21.06
C SER A 211 -0.40 -13.67 21.54
N ASP A 212 -0.86 -12.43 21.59
CA ASP A 212 -2.19 -12.04 22.07
C ASP A 212 -3.24 -11.92 20.97
N GLY A 213 -2.84 -12.18 19.71
CA GLY A 213 -3.72 -12.09 18.53
C GLY A 213 -3.90 -10.65 18.00
N SER A 214 -3.22 -9.67 18.56
CA SER A 214 -3.12 -8.34 17.95
C SER A 214 -2.27 -8.40 16.68
N VAL A 215 -2.46 -7.43 15.80
CA VAL A 215 -1.72 -7.34 14.53
C VAL A 215 -0.71 -6.21 14.64
N HIS A 216 0.55 -6.53 14.38
CA HIS A 216 1.65 -5.58 14.46
C HIS A 216 2.46 -5.57 13.17
N TYR A 217 2.41 -4.46 12.45
CA TYR A 217 3.16 -4.27 11.21
C TYR A 217 4.27 -3.24 11.36
N ILE A 218 5.38 -3.50 10.69
CA ILE A 218 6.45 -2.52 10.46
C ILE A 218 6.48 -2.21 8.97
N VAL A 219 6.42 -0.93 8.65
CA VAL A 219 6.58 -0.45 7.27
C VAL A 219 7.78 0.48 7.20
N ILE A 220 8.66 0.25 6.23
CA ILE A 220 9.82 1.12 6.00
C ILE A 220 9.79 1.65 4.57
N VAL A 221 9.93 2.97 4.44
CA VAL A 221 10.14 3.65 3.15
C VAL A 221 11.44 4.43 3.22
N SER A 222 12.34 4.23 2.27
CA SER A 222 13.57 5.01 2.14
C SER A 222 13.46 6.05 1.02
N ASP A 223 14.06 7.21 1.24
CA ASP A 223 14.43 8.13 0.17
C ASP A 223 15.58 7.56 -0.66
N GLY A 224 15.84 8.13 -1.81
CA GLY A 224 16.99 7.74 -2.62
C GLY A 224 17.12 8.56 -3.88
N ARG A 225 18.17 8.28 -4.67
CA ARG A 225 18.46 8.94 -5.95
C ARG A 225 18.67 10.45 -5.83
N THR A 226 19.04 10.94 -4.66
CA THR A 226 19.34 12.36 -4.41
C THR A 226 20.75 12.51 -3.81
N SER A 227 21.27 13.74 -3.77
CA SER A 227 22.54 14.03 -3.09
C SER A 227 22.45 13.88 -1.56
N GLU A 228 21.25 13.89 -1.00
CA GLU A 228 21.00 13.78 0.44
C GLU A 228 20.71 12.34 0.88
N SER A 229 20.27 11.51 -0.06
CA SER A 229 19.91 10.10 0.15
C SER A 229 20.21 9.30 -1.10
N SER A 230 21.14 8.36 -1.04
CA SER A 230 21.47 7.44 -2.14
C SER A 230 20.35 6.44 -2.38
N GLY A 231 19.81 5.91 -1.31
CA GLY A 231 18.85 4.80 -1.25
C GLY A 231 19.40 3.63 -0.47
N LEU A 232 18.65 2.55 -0.39
CA LEU A 232 19.05 1.32 0.29
C LEU A 232 19.17 0.17 -0.72
N THR A 233 20.12 -0.72 -0.49
CA THR A 233 20.13 -2.05 -1.09
C THR A 233 18.99 -2.88 -0.52
N LEU A 234 18.63 -4.00 -1.17
CA LEU A 234 17.66 -4.95 -0.61
C LEU A 234 18.17 -5.56 0.71
N TYR A 235 19.47 -5.82 0.79
CA TYR A 235 20.10 -6.37 2.00
C TYR A 235 20.01 -5.39 3.18
N GLU A 236 20.34 -4.12 2.98
CA GLU A 236 20.21 -3.09 4.02
C GLU A 236 18.76 -2.91 4.48
N MET A 237 17.80 -2.93 3.55
CA MET A 237 16.37 -2.89 3.89
C MET A 237 15.98 -4.13 4.71
N ALA A 238 16.47 -5.31 4.35
CA ALA A 238 16.19 -6.55 5.07
C ALA A 238 16.81 -6.53 6.51
N GLU A 239 18.04 -6.05 6.66
CA GLU A 239 18.65 -5.90 7.98
C GLU A 239 17.91 -4.87 8.84
N LEU A 240 17.44 -3.75 8.25
CA LEU A 240 16.59 -2.80 8.94
C LEU A 240 15.29 -3.46 9.40
N MET A 241 14.55 -4.12 8.51
CA MET A 241 13.30 -4.81 8.85
C MET A 241 13.51 -5.82 9.99
N LYS A 242 14.55 -6.65 9.89
CA LYS A 242 14.93 -7.60 10.95
C LYS A 242 15.24 -6.91 12.29
N SER A 243 15.90 -5.74 12.27
CA SER A 243 16.23 -5.00 13.50
C SER A 243 15.00 -4.53 14.28
N TYR A 244 13.86 -4.38 13.61
CA TYR A 244 12.55 -4.09 14.21
C TYR A 244 11.80 -5.34 14.69
N GLY A 245 12.40 -6.53 14.55
CA GLY A 245 11.85 -7.77 15.09
C GLY A 245 10.77 -8.44 14.22
N VAL A 246 10.65 -8.06 12.94
CA VAL A 246 9.67 -8.70 12.05
C VAL A 246 10.01 -10.18 11.82
N THR A 247 8.97 -11.01 11.73
CA THR A 247 9.11 -12.44 11.41
C THR A 247 9.10 -12.70 9.91
N THR A 248 8.28 -11.93 9.17
CA THR A 248 8.21 -11.95 7.70
C THR A 248 8.19 -10.53 7.17
N ALA A 249 9.03 -10.22 6.18
CA ALA A 249 9.04 -8.93 5.49
C ALA A 249 9.20 -9.10 3.98
N TYR A 250 8.55 -8.21 3.23
CA TYR A 250 8.48 -8.27 1.79
C TYR A 250 8.75 -6.91 1.15
N ASN A 251 9.48 -6.89 0.04
CA ASN A 251 9.78 -5.70 -0.73
C ASN A 251 8.67 -5.41 -1.75
N LEU A 252 8.14 -4.21 -1.71
CA LEU A 252 7.14 -3.69 -2.65
C LEU A 252 7.80 -2.86 -3.75
N ASP A 253 7.00 -2.27 -4.66
CA ASP A 253 7.54 -1.40 -5.72
C ASP A 253 8.33 -0.23 -5.10
N GLY A 254 9.45 0.05 -5.72
CA GLY A 254 10.44 1.01 -5.26
C GLY A 254 10.65 2.19 -6.21
N GLY A 255 11.79 2.83 -6.06
CA GLY A 255 12.17 3.98 -6.88
C GLY A 255 11.19 5.14 -6.72
N GLY A 256 10.70 5.68 -7.84
CA GLY A 256 9.76 6.81 -7.82
C GLY A 256 8.39 6.52 -7.18
N SER A 257 8.04 5.23 -7.02
CA SER A 257 6.80 4.82 -6.33
C SER A 257 6.90 4.90 -4.82
N SER A 258 8.12 4.78 -4.25
CA SER A 258 8.33 4.75 -2.79
C SER A 258 7.74 5.98 -2.13
N THR A 259 6.55 5.83 -1.56
CA THR A 259 5.78 6.91 -0.95
C THR A 259 5.16 6.43 0.35
N MET A 260 5.36 7.20 1.41
CA MET A 260 4.66 7.06 2.69
C MET A 260 3.74 8.26 2.89
N TYR A 261 2.46 7.99 3.05
CA TYR A 261 1.42 8.97 3.35
C TYR A 261 0.92 8.78 4.78
N PHE A 262 0.78 9.87 5.52
CA PHE A 262 0.27 9.84 6.89
C PHE A 262 -0.49 11.13 7.23
N ASN A 263 -1.68 10.99 7.83
CA ASN A 263 -2.51 12.12 8.30
C ASN A 263 -2.69 13.26 7.28
N GLY A 264 -2.83 12.95 6.00
CA GLY A 264 -3.07 13.95 4.96
C GLY A 264 -1.83 14.43 4.22
N GLN A 265 -0.64 13.92 4.57
CA GLN A 265 0.63 14.40 4.02
C GLN A 265 1.51 13.25 3.52
N VAL A 266 2.31 13.52 2.49
CA VAL A 266 3.44 12.66 2.09
C VAL A 266 4.60 12.94 3.01
N ILE A 267 5.13 11.90 3.66
CA ILE A 267 6.14 12.03 4.72
C ILE A 267 7.56 12.03 4.16
N ASN A 268 7.82 11.19 3.16
CA ASN A 268 9.14 11.06 2.53
C ASN A 268 9.32 12.00 1.33
N LYS A 269 10.46 11.89 0.63
CA LYS A 269 10.78 12.68 -0.58
C LYS A 269 10.78 11.78 -1.82
N PRO A 270 9.61 11.37 -2.37
CA PRO A 270 9.58 10.48 -3.53
C PRO A 270 10.20 11.13 -4.75
N THR A 271 11.03 10.37 -5.48
CA THR A 271 11.66 10.85 -6.72
C THR A 271 11.98 9.71 -7.68
N THR A 272 11.74 9.94 -8.97
CA THR A 272 12.10 8.97 -10.01
C THR A 272 13.57 9.08 -10.41
N ASN A 273 14.13 10.28 -10.46
CA ASN A 273 15.47 10.55 -10.99
C ASN A 273 16.31 11.55 -10.18
N GLY A 274 15.83 11.96 -9.00
CA GLY A 274 16.53 12.92 -8.13
C GLY A 274 16.39 14.40 -8.52
N ASN A 275 15.90 14.71 -9.70
CA ASN A 275 15.80 16.09 -10.18
C ASN A 275 14.55 16.83 -9.66
N LYS A 276 13.53 16.08 -9.26
CA LYS A 276 12.26 16.61 -8.77
C LYS A 276 11.67 15.67 -7.73
N ILE A 277 11.33 16.22 -6.56
CA ILE A 277 10.57 15.50 -5.55
C ILE A 277 9.11 15.49 -5.98
N SER A 278 8.64 14.31 -6.35
CA SER A 278 7.26 14.09 -6.81
C SER A 278 6.96 12.59 -6.86
N GLU A 279 5.77 12.21 -6.40
CA GLU A 279 5.28 10.84 -6.49
C GLU A 279 5.22 10.38 -7.94
N ARG A 280 5.58 9.11 -8.17
CA ARG A 280 5.21 8.39 -9.40
C ARG A 280 3.83 7.78 -9.18
N ALA A 281 2.96 7.86 -10.19
CA ALA A 281 1.66 7.22 -10.15
C ALA A 281 1.79 5.68 -10.08
N VAL A 282 0.97 5.05 -9.25
CA VAL A 282 0.97 3.61 -8.93
C VAL A 282 -0.40 3.00 -9.21
N SER A 283 -0.46 1.67 -9.33
CA SER A 283 -1.72 0.96 -9.65
C SER A 283 -2.58 0.70 -8.41
N ASP A 284 -1.95 0.61 -7.23
CA ASP A 284 -2.61 0.35 -5.96
C ASP A 284 -1.81 0.86 -4.77
N ILE A 285 -2.46 0.85 -3.63
CA ILE A 285 -1.87 1.17 -2.32
C ILE A 285 -2.21 0.10 -1.30
N VAL A 286 -1.36 0.02 -0.27
CA VAL A 286 -1.68 -0.58 1.03
C VAL A 286 -1.99 0.55 1.98
N TYR A 287 -3.09 0.46 2.74
CA TYR A 287 -3.47 1.54 3.64
C TYR A 287 -4.11 1.04 4.94
N ILE A 288 -4.03 1.88 5.96
CA ILE A 288 -4.71 1.72 7.24
C ILE A 288 -5.84 2.73 7.32
N GLY A 289 -7.04 2.24 7.62
CA GLY A 289 -8.23 3.09 7.75
C GLY A 289 -9.48 2.28 8.12
N TYR A 290 -10.55 2.98 8.36
CA TYR A 290 -11.86 2.42 8.72
C TYR A 290 -12.67 1.95 7.52
#